data_d23d2d3890f1abc58c047550c7c0528f
#
_entry.id   d23d2d3890f1abc58c047550c7c0528f
#
_cell.length_a   1.000
_cell.length_b   1.000
_cell.length_c   1.000
_cell.angle_alpha   90.00
_cell.angle_beta   90.00
_cell.angle_gamma   90.00
#
_symmetry.space_group_name_H-M   'P 1'
#
loop_
_entity.id
_entity.type
_entity.pdbx_description
1 polymer ?
#
loop_
_entity_poly.entity_id
_entity_poly.type
_entity_poly.pdbx_seq_one_letter_code
_entity_poly.pdbx_strand_id
1 'polypeptide(L)'
;MALHKPHSSLALLLYVLLICLLNGCASLDGALTGPPEAAPVAYGPKSFNSPGFTAIVVAYEPEMKGILARIKEDDAAHINQVVQYKGIHYRIGTYHDEPVIIFATGMSIANAALSMQMAFDYFPVKQVVYMGIAGAVNPQLNPGDVVVPERWYYHDESVYANPVNADSKTQGEYILPEYYAAFMQEQPQRRAQDPHQPHYKPFGFIHPDEVLIIKQGMDRPQDTPYFTATPRLLEAAQRAIDTLPAQYIASESVAKLKVGGNGVTGSVFMDNRQYRQWTREVFDAQVTEMESAAVGQVCTINEVDWVIIRAVSDLAGGQEGVNVEHLYDEAVARVGANMLFALLDELARQ
;
A
#
# COMPACT_ATOMS: atom_id res chain seq x y z
N MET A 1 -3.06 75.05 13.91
CA MET A 1 -4.52 75.30 13.97
C MET A 1 -5.22 74.21 13.17
N ALA A 2 -6.18 73.53 13.78
CA ALA A 2 -7.08 72.48 13.31
C ALA A 2 -6.62 71.04 13.37
N LEU A 3 -7.02 70.38 14.42
CA LEU A 3 -7.19 68.97 14.65
C LEU A 3 -8.10 68.32 13.63
N HIS A 4 -7.71 67.11 13.14
CA HIS A 4 -8.72 66.19 12.59
C HIS A 4 -8.53 64.79 13.23
N LYS A 5 -9.60 64.34 13.86
CA LYS A 5 -9.76 63.04 14.55
C LYS A 5 -9.94 61.90 13.51
N PRO A 6 -9.43 60.72 13.77
CA PRO A 6 -9.92 59.50 13.15
C PRO A 6 -10.69 58.66 14.17
N HIS A 7 -11.98 58.68 14.14
CA HIS A 7 -12.85 57.75 14.86
C HIS A 7 -13.98 57.26 13.93
N SER A 8 -13.72 56.29 13.11
CA SER A 8 -14.79 55.54 12.41
C SER A 8 -14.44 54.13 11.95
N SER A 9 -13.16 53.74 11.98
CA SER A 9 -12.77 52.41 11.44
C SER A 9 -12.87 51.28 12.47
N LEU A 10 -12.76 51.56 13.77
CA LEU A 10 -12.78 50.52 14.80
C LEU A 10 -14.20 50.05 15.15
N ALA A 11 -15.19 50.93 15.05
CA ALA A 11 -16.61 50.62 15.30
C ALA A 11 -17.19 49.72 14.19
N LEU A 12 -16.73 49.90 12.95
CA LEU A 12 -17.18 49.06 11.83
C LEU A 12 -16.59 47.66 11.86
N LEU A 13 -15.33 47.49 12.32
CA LEU A 13 -14.72 46.18 12.50
C LEU A 13 -15.36 45.35 13.62
N LEU A 14 -15.75 46.01 14.74
CA LEU A 14 -16.45 45.38 15.85
C LEU A 14 -17.88 44.97 15.48
N TYR A 15 -18.55 45.74 14.61
CA TYR A 15 -19.90 45.41 14.16
C TYR A 15 -19.94 44.24 13.19
N VAL A 16 -18.95 44.12 12.31
CA VAL A 16 -18.79 42.97 11.39
C VAL A 16 -18.41 41.70 12.17
N LEU A 17 -17.56 41.79 13.20
CA LEU A 17 -17.24 40.66 14.07
C LEU A 17 -18.45 40.17 14.91
N LEU A 18 -19.30 41.07 15.34
CA LEU A 18 -20.51 40.73 16.13
C LEU A 18 -21.59 40.10 15.26
N ILE A 19 -21.70 40.48 13.98
CA ILE A 19 -22.67 39.88 13.04
C ILE A 19 -22.22 38.46 12.66
N CYS A 20 -20.93 38.19 12.60
CA CYS A 20 -20.38 36.82 12.37
C CYS A 20 -20.58 35.91 13.59
N LEU A 21 -20.72 36.45 14.80
CA LEU A 21 -20.95 35.67 16.02
C LEU A 21 -22.44 35.44 16.33
N LEU A 22 -23.36 36.21 15.70
CA LEU A 22 -24.81 36.09 15.90
C LEU A 22 -25.57 35.42 14.77
N ASN A 23 -24.95 35.28 13.60
CA ASN A 23 -25.42 34.34 12.58
C ASN A 23 -24.76 33.02 12.90
N GLY A 24 -25.42 32.30 13.80
CA GLY A 24 -25.02 30.97 14.20
C GLY A 24 -24.62 30.12 13.01
N CYS A 25 -23.65 29.26 13.24
CA CYS A 25 -23.40 28.09 12.44
C CYS A 25 -24.73 27.47 12.04
N ALA A 26 -25.27 27.90 10.91
CA ALA A 26 -26.16 27.06 10.16
C ALA A 26 -25.24 25.90 9.70
N SER A 27 -25.29 24.86 10.47
CA SER A 27 -24.73 23.56 10.13
C SER A 27 -25.17 23.24 8.70
N LEU A 28 -24.19 23.17 7.81
CA LEU A 28 -24.32 22.45 6.55
C LEU A 28 -24.36 20.96 6.89
N ASP A 29 -25.27 20.56 7.77
CA ASP A 29 -25.78 19.22 7.94
C ASP A 29 -26.75 18.91 6.80
N GLY A 30 -26.24 19.02 5.59
CA GLY A 30 -26.83 18.45 4.39
C GLY A 30 -26.42 16.98 4.33
N ALA A 31 -27.10 16.18 5.15
CA ALA A 31 -27.48 14.79 4.91
C ALA A 31 -26.47 13.92 4.13
N LEU A 32 -25.38 13.54 4.75
CA LEU A 32 -24.88 12.17 4.62
C LEU A 32 -25.46 11.37 5.81
N THR A 33 -26.76 11.15 5.81
CA THR A 33 -27.35 10.10 6.62
C THR A 33 -26.99 8.78 5.98
N GLY A 34 -25.75 8.31 6.26
CA GLY A 34 -25.45 6.90 6.19
C GLY A 34 -26.43 6.13 7.10
N PRO A 35 -26.64 4.83 6.86
CA PRO A 35 -27.48 4.04 7.75
C PRO A 35 -27.02 4.25 9.20
N PRO A 36 -27.93 4.20 10.20
CA PRO A 36 -27.61 4.51 11.59
C PRO A 36 -26.41 3.67 12.01
N GLU A 37 -25.40 4.34 12.60
CA GLU A 37 -24.20 3.73 13.13
C GLU A 37 -24.61 2.62 14.10
N ALA A 38 -24.42 1.37 13.67
CA ALA A 38 -24.69 0.23 14.53
C ALA A 38 -23.74 0.32 15.74
N ALA A 39 -24.30 0.17 16.95
CA ALA A 39 -23.52 0.18 18.17
C ALA A 39 -22.30 -0.77 17.99
N PRO A 40 -21.10 -0.39 18.47
CA PRO A 40 -19.89 -1.20 18.29
C PRO A 40 -20.14 -2.57 18.89
N VAL A 41 -20.23 -3.58 18.03
CA VAL A 41 -20.20 -4.97 18.47
C VAL A 41 -18.80 -5.21 18.98
N ALA A 42 -18.65 -5.49 20.27
CA ALA A 42 -17.39 -5.92 20.84
C ALA A 42 -17.06 -7.30 20.23
N TYR A 43 -16.29 -7.32 19.15
CA TYR A 43 -15.67 -8.56 18.70
C TYR A 43 -14.60 -8.91 19.73
N GLY A 44 -14.88 -9.96 20.51
CA GLY A 44 -13.90 -10.57 21.39
C GLY A 44 -12.81 -11.31 20.60
N PRO A 45 -11.78 -11.82 21.27
CA PRO A 45 -10.71 -12.57 20.62
C PRO A 45 -11.31 -13.72 19.80
N LYS A 46 -10.70 -13.96 18.63
CA LYS A 46 -11.05 -14.90 17.55
C LYS A 46 -11.88 -16.10 18.05
N SER A 47 -13.11 -16.21 17.61
CA SER A 47 -13.87 -17.46 17.78
C SER A 47 -13.29 -18.46 16.77
N PHE A 48 -12.60 -19.50 17.25
CA PHE A 48 -11.98 -20.54 16.43
C PHE A 48 -12.96 -21.33 15.53
N ASN A 49 -14.28 -21.13 15.71
CA ASN A 49 -15.33 -21.80 14.94
C ASN A 49 -15.94 -20.94 13.83
N SER A 50 -15.41 -19.73 13.55
CA SER A 50 -15.89 -18.90 12.46
C SER A 50 -15.18 -19.27 11.15
N PRO A 51 -15.90 -19.41 10.00
CA PRO A 51 -15.24 -19.48 8.71
C PRO A 51 -14.45 -18.18 8.53
N GLY A 52 -13.15 -18.23 8.48
CA GLY A 52 -12.30 -17.02 8.43
C GLY A 52 -12.67 -16.08 7.26
N PHE A 53 -12.43 -14.79 7.44
CA PHE A 53 -12.67 -13.77 6.41
C PHE A 53 -11.56 -13.74 5.35
N THR A 54 -11.93 -13.52 4.10
CA THR A 54 -11.03 -12.95 3.11
C THR A 54 -10.97 -11.43 3.36
N ALA A 55 -9.82 -10.91 3.76
CA ALA A 55 -9.63 -9.47 3.93
C ALA A 55 -9.31 -8.83 2.58
N ILE A 56 -10.16 -7.90 2.14
CA ILE A 56 -9.96 -7.04 0.99
C ILE A 56 -9.44 -5.71 1.51
N VAL A 57 -8.20 -5.36 1.18
CA VAL A 57 -7.50 -4.26 1.84
C VAL A 57 -6.96 -3.28 0.82
N VAL A 58 -7.00 -2.00 1.14
CA VAL A 58 -6.44 -0.89 0.36
C VAL A 58 -5.69 0.08 1.29
N ALA A 59 -4.92 1.02 0.71
CA ALA A 59 -4.26 2.05 1.51
C ALA A 59 -5.16 3.25 1.80
N TYR A 60 -5.90 3.76 0.80
CA TYR A 60 -6.57 5.05 0.92
C TYR A 60 -7.88 5.16 0.11
N GLU A 61 -8.55 6.32 0.22
CA GLU A 61 -9.94 6.46 -0.24
C GLU A 61 -10.15 6.27 -1.75
N PRO A 62 -9.32 6.77 -2.69
CA PRO A 62 -9.53 6.54 -4.12
C PRO A 62 -9.55 5.05 -4.49
N GLU A 63 -8.70 4.23 -3.90
CA GLU A 63 -8.68 2.78 -4.08
C GLU A 63 -9.97 2.14 -3.51
N MET A 64 -10.39 2.59 -2.32
CA MET A 64 -11.63 2.13 -1.69
C MET A 64 -12.86 2.46 -2.54
N LYS A 65 -12.90 3.64 -3.16
CA LYS A 65 -14.00 4.03 -4.07
C LYS A 65 -14.14 3.04 -5.24
N GLY A 66 -13.04 2.63 -5.84
CA GLY A 66 -13.03 1.64 -6.93
C GLY A 66 -13.65 0.32 -6.50
N ILE A 67 -13.28 -0.19 -5.33
CA ILE A 67 -13.84 -1.42 -4.76
C ILE A 67 -15.33 -1.26 -4.44
N LEU A 68 -15.72 -0.19 -3.74
CA LEU A 68 -17.12 0.03 -3.36
C LEU A 68 -18.04 0.28 -4.57
N ALA A 69 -17.54 0.89 -5.64
CA ALA A 69 -18.28 1.04 -6.88
C ALA A 69 -18.59 -0.34 -7.49
N ARG A 70 -17.56 -1.20 -7.57
CA ARG A 70 -17.71 -2.57 -8.10
C ARG A 70 -18.66 -3.41 -7.26
N ILE A 71 -18.59 -3.33 -5.92
CA ILE A 71 -19.53 -4.03 -5.02
C ILE A 71 -20.98 -3.62 -5.25
N LYS A 72 -21.26 -2.35 -5.53
CA LYS A 72 -22.63 -1.88 -5.79
C LYS A 72 -23.24 -2.41 -7.09
N GLU A 73 -22.40 -2.78 -8.04
CA GLU A 73 -22.79 -3.27 -9.36
C GLU A 73 -22.82 -4.80 -9.42
N ASP A 74 -22.39 -5.49 -8.36
CA ASP A 74 -22.21 -6.94 -8.33
C ASP A 74 -23.20 -7.61 -7.37
N ASP A 75 -24.13 -8.36 -7.91
CA ASP A 75 -25.17 -9.06 -7.13
C ASP A 75 -24.59 -10.15 -6.21
N ALA A 76 -23.36 -10.59 -6.42
CA ALA A 76 -22.68 -11.55 -5.55
C ALA A 76 -22.06 -10.90 -4.30
N ALA A 77 -22.01 -9.57 -4.24
CA ALA A 77 -21.34 -8.81 -3.19
C ALA A 77 -22.34 -8.14 -2.25
N HIS A 78 -22.26 -8.43 -0.96
CA HIS A 78 -23.14 -7.82 0.05
C HIS A 78 -22.34 -7.29 1.23
N ILE A 79 -22.53 -6.02 1.59
CA ILE A 79 -22.02 -5.44 2.85
C ILE A 79 -23.17 -5.46 3.86
N ASN A 80 -23.03 -6.26 4.93
CA ASN A 80 -24.07 -6.46 5.94
C ASN A 80 -23.90 -5.53 7.14
N GLN A 81 -22.64 -5.11 7.43
CA GLN A 81 -22.32 -4.35 8.62
C GLN A 81 -21.07 -3.51 8.41
N VAL A 82 -21.01 -2.35 9.07
CA VAL A 82 -19.79 -1.54 9.19
C VAL A 82 -19.46 -1.41 10.68
N VAL A 83 -18.25 -1.78 11.05
CA VAL A 83 -17.73 -1.65 12.42
C VAL A 83 -16.60 -0.64 12.40
N GLN A 84 -16.64 0.34 13.28
CA GLN A 84 -15.53 1.27 13.48
C GLN A 84 -14.71 0.87 14.70
N TYR A 85 -13.39 0.69 14.50
CA TYR A 85 -12.46 0.45 15.59
C TYR A 85 -11.20 1.29 15.40
N LYS A 86 -10.87 2.11 16.41
CA LYS A 86 -9.69 3.02 16.39
C LYS A 86 -9.55 3.85 15.10
N GLY A 87 -10.66 4.33 14.56
CA GLY A 87 -10.69 5.15 13.35
C GLY A 87 -10.77 4.36 12.03
N ILE A 88 -10.57 3.04 12.05
CA ILE A 88 -10.70 2.19 10.87
C ILE A 88 -12.14 1.71 10.75
N HIS A 89 -12.70 1.82 9.53
CA HIS A 89 -14.03 1.29 9.20
C HIS A 89 -13.87 -0.08 8.53
N TYR A 90 -14.27 -1.12 9.25
CA TYR A 90 -14.33 -2.48 8.76
C TYR A 90 -15.72 -2.77 8.20
N ARG A 91 -15.81 -2.98 6.89
CA ARG A 91 -17.04 -3.37 6.20
C ARG A 91 -17.09 -4.88 6.11
N ILE A 92 -18.05 -5.49 6.78
CA ILE A 92 -18.20 -6.93 6.88
C ILE A 92 -19.37 -7.36 5.99
N GLY A 93 -19.16 -8.41 5.23
CA GLY A 93 -20.16 -8.92 4.30
C GLY A 93 -19.80 -10.25 3.70
N THR A 94 -20.34 -10.50 2.52
CA THR A 94 -20.06 -11.72 1.72
C THR A 94 -19.76 -11.36 0.27
N TYR A 95 -18.98 -12.21 -0.38
CA TYR A 95 -18.79 -12.25 -1.82
C TYR A 95 -18.92 -13.71 -2.29
N HIS A 96 -19.88 -14.02 -3.17
CA HIS A 96 -20.29 -15.38 -3.50
C HIS A 96 -20.55 -16.24 -2.24
N ASP A 97 -21.29 -15.68 -1.29
CA ASP A 97 -21.57 -16.27 0.04
C ASP A 97 -20.34 -16.50 0.95
N GLU A 98 -19.11 -16.26 0.45
CA GLU A 98 -17.89 -16.33 1.25
C GLU A 98 -17.69 -15.07 2.11
N PRO A 99 -17.35 -15.20 3.41
CA PRO A 99 -17.17 -14.06 4.30
C PRO A 99 -16.03 -13.14 3.86
N VAL A 100 -16.30 -11.85 3.73
CA VAL A 100 -15.30 -10.83 3.41
C VAL A 100 -15.30 -9.72 4.46
N ILE A 101 -14.12 -9.13 4.68
CA ILE A 101 -13.94 -7.91 5.46
C ILE A 101 -13.13 -6.91 4.64
N ILE A 102 -13.64 -5.66 4.52
CA ILE A 102 -13.06 -4.65 3.64
C ILE A 102 -12.68 -3.43 4.47
N PHE A 103 -11.43 -2.99 4.39
CA PHE A 103 -10.95 -1.82 5.11
C PHE A 103 -9.77 -1.15 4.43
N ALA A 104 -9.49 0.10 4.83
CA ALA A 104 -8.30 0.85 4.43
C ALA A 104 -7.31 0.91 5.59
N THR A 105 -6.02 0.71 5.29
CA THR A 105 -4.96 0.74 6.29
C THR A 105 -4.49 2.15 6.64
N GLY A 106 -4.69 3.12 5.74
CA GLY A 106 -3.90 4.34 5.68
C GLY A 106 -2.58 4.10 4.95
N MET A 107 -1.99 5.17 4.42
CA MET A 107 -0.76 5.13 3.64
C MET A 107 0.47 4.94 4.53
N SER A 108 1.51 4.31 3.97
CA SER A 108 2.84 4.09 4.52
C SER A 108 2.97 2.89 5.46
N ILE A 109 4.19 2.38 5.55
CA ILE A 109 4.61 1.16 6.28
C ILE A 109 3.98 1.05 7.67
N ALA A 110 4.08 2.11 8.49
CA ALA A 110 3.61 2.08 9.88
C ALA A 110 2.08 1.92 9.96
N ASN A 111 1.32 2.63 9.11
CA ASN A 111 -0.13 2.52 9.07
C ASN A 111 -0.57 1.15 8.56
N ALA A 112 0.09 0.64 7.52
CA ALA A 112 -0.19 -0.69 6.98
C ALA A 112 0.04 -1.77 8.04
N ALA A 113 1.21 -1.79 8.68
CA ALA A 113 1.54 -2.79 9.70
C ALA A 113 0.58 -2.75 10.89
N LEU A 114 0.31 -1.54 11.44
CA LEU A 114 -0.59 -1.36 12.57
C LEU A 114 -2.01 -1.83 12.26
N SER A 115 -2.56 -1.39 11.12
CA SER A 115 -3.94 -1.67 10.75
C SER A 115 -4.16 -3.15 10.42
N MET A 116 -3.19 -3.79 9.78
CA MET A 116 -3.21 -5.22 9.50
C MET A 116 -3.16 -6.05 10.80
N GLN A 117 -2.25 -5.71 11.73
CA GLN A 117 -2.18 -6.43 13.02
C GLN A 117 -3.47 -6.24 13.82
N MET A 118 -4.03 -5.02 13.85
CA MET A 118 -5.32 -4.78 14.49
C MET A 118 -6.44 -5.63 13.87
N ALA A 119 -6.49 -5.76 12.55
CA ALA A 119 -7.46 -6.62 11.90
C ALA A 119 -7.29 -8.09 12.31
N PHE A 120 -6.07 -8.59 12.38
CA PHE A 120 -5.79 -9.98 12.80
C PHE A 120 -6.09 -10.26 14.26
N ASP A 121 -5.93 -9.26 15.14
CA ASP A 121 -6.26 -9.39 16.55
C ASP A 121 -7.78 -9.48 16.79
N TYR A 122 -8.58 -8.79 15.96
CA TYR A 122 -10.04 -8.68 16.16
C TYR A 122 -10.88 -9.60 15.29
N PHE A 123 -10.39 -9.96 14.09
CA PHE A 123 -11.16 -10.74 13.12
C PHE A 123 -10.43 -12.04 12.77
N PRO A 124 -11.14 -13.16 12.58
CA PRO A 124 -10.56 -14.41 12.10
C PRO A 124 -10.28 -14.29 10.59
N VAL A 125 -9.18 -13.63 10.21
CA VAL A 125 -8.76 -13.49 8.82
C VAL A 125 -8.06 -14.77 8.37
N LYS A 126 -8.53 -15.38 7.28
CA LYS A 126 -7.93 -16.60 6.68
C LYS A 126 -6.93 -16.26 5.57
N GLN A 127 -7.17 -15.17 4.85
CA GLN A 127 -6.30 -14.70 3.77
C GLN A 127 -6.52 -13.22 3.48
N VAL A 128 -5.52 -12.60 2.86
CA VAL A 128 -5.49 -11.17 2.51
C VAL A 128 -5.34 -11.01 1.00
N VAL A 129 -6.20 -10.22 0.39
CA VAL A 129 -6.03 -9.68 -0.96
C VAL A 129 -5.89 -8.17 -0.83
N TYR A 130 -4.67 -7.67 -0.96
CA TYR A 130 -4.39 -6.23 -0.90
C TYR A 130 -4.37 -5.67 -2.31
N MET A 131 -5.07 -4.55 -2.56
CA MET A 131 -5.05 -3.88 -3.85
C MET A 131 -4.68 -2.40 -3.65
N GLY A 132 -3.84 -1.88 -4.53
CA GLY A 132 -3.48 -0.48 -4.53
C GLY A 132 -2.82 -0.04 -5.83
N ILE A 133 -2.52 1.25 -5.90
CA ILE A 133 -1.75 1.83 -6.99
C ILE A 133 -0.24 1.77 -6.69
N ALA A 134 0.59 1.94 -7.71
CA ALA A 134 2.05 1.94 -7.59
C ALA A 134 2.74 2.65 -8.76
N GLY A 135 3.93 3.17 -8.52
CA GLY A 135 4.81 3.69 -9.57
C GLY A 135 5.57 2.57 -10.29
N ALA A 136 5.70 2.67 -11.62
CA ALA A 136 6.47 1.73 -12.42
C ALA A 136 7.98 1.89 -12.24
N VAL A 137 8.64 0.90 -11.69
CA VAL A 137 10.11 0.81 -11.66
C VAL A 137 10.64 0.19 -12.94
N ASN A 138 10.00 -0.86 -13.43
CA ASN A 138 10.32 -1.47 -14.73
C ASN A 138 9.90 -0.52 -15.87
N PRO A 139 10.84 -0.10 -16.77
CA PRO A 139 10.54 0.83 -17.86
C PRO A 139 9.59 0.26 -18.94
N GLN A 140 9.26 -1.02 -18.90
CA GLN A 140 8.32 -1.65 -19.83
C GLN A 140 6.86 -1.55 -19.37
N LEU A 141 6.63 -1.08 -18.14
CA LEU A 141 5.31 -0.85 -17.58
C LEU A 141 4.85 0.58 -17.85
N ASN A 142 3.54 0.73 -18.06
CA ASN A 142 2.89 2.00 -18.30
C ASN A 142 1.75 2.21 -17.29
N PRO A 143 1.31 3.45 -17.06
CA PRO A 143 0.11 3.71 -16.27
C PRO A 143 -1.06 2.85 -16.74
N GLY A 144 -1.68 2.16 -15.79
CA GLY A 144 -2.78 1.22 -15.97
C GLY A 144 -2.41 -0.24 -16.11
N ASP A 145 -1.16 -0.57 -16.38
CA ASP A 145 -0.72 -1.96 -16.27
C ASP A 145 -0.92 -2.47 -14.83
N VAL A 146 -1.16 -3.76 -14.67
CA VAL A 146 -1.32 -4.38 -13.35
C VAL A 146 -0.27 -5.45 -13.13
N VAL A 147 0.36 -5.41 -11.97
CA VAL A 147 1.34 -6.41 -11.54
C VAL A 147 0.87 -7.05 -10.23
N VAL A 148 1.03 -8.36 -10.13
CA VAL A 148 0.85 -9.14 -8.90
C VAL A 148 2.21 -9.72 -8.54
N PRO A 149 3.07 -8.97 -7.82
CA PRO A 149 4.42 -9.41 -7.50
C PRO A 149 4.44 -10.66 -6.63
N GLU A 150 5.41 -11.51 -6.89
CA GLU A 150 5.65 -12.71 -6.09
C GLU A 150 6.38 -12.40 -4.79
N ARG A 151 7.31 -11.40 -4.82
CA ARG A 151 8.14 -11.00 -3.67
C ARG A 151 8.08 -9.51 -3.44
N TRP A 152 8.16 -9.14 -2.15
CA TRP A 152 8.16 -7.75 -1.73
C TRP A 152 9.34 -7.45 -0.83
N TYR A 153 10.07 -6.39 -1.16
CA TYR A 153 11.30 -5.94 -0.49
C TYR A 153 11.07 -4.56 0.12
N TYR A 154 11.79 -4.26 1.21
CA TYR A 154 11.97 -2.88 1.63
C TYR A 154 13.16 -2.28 0.88
N HIS A 155 12.94 -1.19 0.14
CA HIS A 155 14.04 -0.52 -0.56
C HIS A 155 14.67 0.60 0.26
N ASP A 156 14.04 1.01 1.35
CA ASP A 156 14.48 2.06 2.27
C ASP A 156 15.01 1.51 3.61
N GLU A 157 14.97 0.18 3.83
CA GLU A 157 15.75 -0.44 4.91
C GLU A 157 17.24 -0.34 4.54
N SER A 158 18.01 0.44 5.30
CA SER A 158 19.31 0.86 4.83
C SER A 158 20.24 1.32 5.95
N VAL A 159 21.54 1.16 5.71
CA VAL A 159 22.59 1.82 6.48
C VAL A 159 23.01 3.12 5.79
N TYR A 160 22.98 4.23 6.50
CA TYR A 160 23.52 5.52 6.03
C TYR A 160 24.96 5.65 6.52
N ALA A 161 25.91 5.55 5.59
CA ALA A 161 27.33 5.49 5.90
C ALA A 161 28.03 6.83 5.64
N ASN A 162 29.02 7.16 6.48
CA ASN A 162 29.85 8.34 6.29
C ASN A 162 30.91 8.09 5.21
N PRO A 163 31.20 9.08 4.33
CA PRO A 163 32.30 8.95 3.37
C PRO A 163 33.65 8.96 4.12
N VAL A 164 34.62 8.20 3.59
CA VAL A 164 35.99 8.18 4.13
C VAL A 164 36.63 9.58 4.10
N ASN A 165 36.36 10.36 3.06
CA ASN A 165 36.80 11.75 2.94
C ASN A 165 35.59 12.68 2.99
N ALA A 166 35.48 13.52 4.01
CA ALA A 166 34.38 14.45 4.21
C ALA A 166 34.12 15.40 3.03
N ASP A 167 35.13 15.66 2.21
CA ASP A 167 35.06 16.56 1.04
C ASP A 167 34.61 15.85 -0.26
N SER A 168 34.45 14.51 -0.26
CA SER A 168 34.07 13.79 -1.46
C SER A 168 32.54 13.88 -1.68
N LYS A 169 32.12 14.79 -2.56
CA LYS A 169 30.73 14.85 -3.07
C LYS A 169 30.43 13.79 -4.15
N THR A 170 31.39 12.95 -4.47
CA THR A 170 31.30 11.92 -5.50
C THR A 170 31.43 10.53 -4.88
N GLN A 171 30.89 9.51 -5.56
CA GLN A 171 30.91 8.10 -5.19
C GLN A 171 32.32 7.70 -4.68
N GLY A 172 32.47 7.77 -3.33
CA GLY A 172 33.71 7.49 -2.64
C GLY A 172 33.59 6.22 -1.80
N GLU A 173 34.67 5.85 -1.18
CA GLU A 173 34.67 4.82 -0.16
C GLU A 173 33.88 5.32 1.07
N TYR A 174 33.11 4.42 1.68
CA TYR A 174 32.29 4.68 2.85
C TYR A 174 32.78 3.89 4.06
N ILE A 175 32.65 4.46 5.25
CA ILE A 175 32.95 3.81 6.51
C ILE A 175 31.69 3.04 6.92
N LEU A 176 31.71 1.72 6.77
CA LEU A 176 30.60 0.86 7.12
C LEU A 176 30.66 0.43 8.58
N PRO A 177 29.53 0.34 9.30
CA PRO A 177 29.49 -0.30 10.61
C PRO A 177 30.03 -1.75 10.53
N GLU A 178 30.68 -2.21 11.61
CA GLU A 178 31.31 -3.53 11.65
C GLU A 178 30.34 -4.66 11.31
N TYR A 179 29.13 -4.62 11.87
CA TYR A 179 28.09 -5.64 11.59
C TYR A 179 27.73 -5.67 10.10
N TYR A 180 27.60 -4.49 9.47
CA TYR A 180 27.24 -4.40 8.06
C TYR A 180 28.39 -4.83 7.14
N ALA A 181 29.62 -4.55 7.52
CA ALA A 181 30.79 -5.04 6.80
C ALA A 181 30.85 -6.59 6.84
N ALA A 182 30.52 -7.20 7.98
CA ALA A 182 30.39 -8.66 8.09
C ALA A 182 29.23 -9.21 7.25
N PHE A 183 28.06 -8.58 7.34
CA PHE A 183 26.89 -8.90 6.51
C PHE A 183 27.22 -8.90 5.02
N MET A 184 27.95 -7.90 4.51
CA MET A 184 28.36 -7.82 3.12
C MET A 184 29.35 -8.92 2.70
N GLN A 185 30.17 -9.45 3.61
CA GLN A 185 31.06 -10.57 3.32
C GLN A 185 30.32 -11.89 3.09
N GLU A 186 29.14 -12.06 3.67
CA GLU A 186 28.31 -13.25 3.54
C GLU A 186 27.45 -13.24 2.25
N GLN A 187 27.22 -12.08 1.63
CA GLN A 187 26.29 -11.93 0.52
C GLN A 187 26.59 -12.84 -0.69
N PRO A 188 27.84 -13.08 -1.14
CA PRO A 188 28.08 -13.99 -2.23
C PRO A 188 27.60 -15.42 -1.96
N GLN A 189 27.75 -15.90 -0.70
CA GLN A 189 27.30 -17.23 -0.31
C GLN A 189 25.78 -17.29 -0.17
N ARG A 190 25.17 -16.27 0.47
CA ARG A 190 23.70 -16.16 0.61
C ARG A 190 23.04 -16.13 -0.76
N ARG A 191 23.57 -15.35 -1.70
CA ARG A 191 23.04 -15.26 -3.07
C ARG A 191 23.23 -16.54 -3.88
N ALA A 192 24.28 -17.31 -3.63
CA ALA A 192 24.47 -18.63 -4.26
C ALA A 192 23.40 -19.64 -3.79
N GLN A 193 22.89 -19.48 -2.57
CA GLN A 193 21.81 -20.30 -2.00
C GLN A 193 20.41 -19.79 -2.41
N ASP A 194 20.25 -18.47 -2.53
CA ASP A 194 19.00 -17.83 -2.93
C ASP A 194 19.26 -16.75 -3.99
N PRO A 195 18.95 -17.02 -5.27
CA PRO A 195 19.18 -16.08 -6.36
C PRO A 195 18.31 -14.82 -6.30
N HIS A 196 17.30 -14.80 -5.40
CA HIS A 196 16.41 -13.66 -5.20
C HIS A 196 16.93 -12.64 -4.20
N GLN A 197 18.08 -12.91 -3.56
CA GLN A 197 18.76 -11.93 -2.72
C GLN A 197 19.03 -10.63 -3.48
N PRO A 198 18.81 -9.44 -2.87
CA PRO A 198 19.17 -8.16 -3.48
C PRO A 198 20.63 -8.08 -3.91
N HIS A 199 20.93 -7.20 -4.83
CA HIS A 199 22.32 -6.99 -5.27
C HIS A 199 23.16 -6.14 -4.31
N TYR A 200 22.60 -5.59 -3.24
CA TYR A 200 23.24 -4.79 -2.17
C TYR A 200 24.22 -3.71 -2.67
N LYS A 201 23.97 -3.17 -3.87
CA LYS A 201 24.75 -2.08 -4.45
C LYS A 201 24.31 -0.77 -3.79
N PRO A 202 25.19 0.07 -3.23
CA PRO A 202 24.81 1.32 -2.60
C PRO A 202 24.31 2.38 -3.61
N PHE A 203 23.46 3.28 -3.12
CA PHE A 203 23.10 4.53 -3.79
C PHE A 203 23.71 5.70 -3.02
N GLY A 204 24.90 6.14 -3.43
CA GLY A 204 25.67 7.12 -2.64
C GLY A 204 25.97 6.59 -1.23
N PHE A 205 25.52 7.32 -0.21
CA PHE A 205 25.69 6.95 1.20
C PHE A 205 24.63 5.95 1.71
N ILE A 206 23.64 5.60 0.89
CA ILE A 206 22.56 4.67 1.24
C ILE A 206 23.00 3.27 0.85
N HIS A 207 23.13 2.39 1.82
CA HIS A 207 23.49 0.99 1.64
C HIS A 207 22.31 0.11 2.03
N PRO A 208 21.73 -0.68 1.08
CA PRO A 208 20.58 -1.54 1.37
C PRO A 208 20.88 -2.54 2.48
N ASP A 209 19.93 -2.73 3.38
CA ASP A 209 19.99 -3.70 4.47
C ASP A 209 18.74 -4.59 4.45
N GLU A 210 18.61 -5.49 5.41
CA GLU A 210 17.47 -6.38 5.58
C GLU A 210 16.76 -6.10 6.90
N VAL A 211 15.46 -6.36 6.94
CA VAL A 211 14.73 -6.31 8.20
C VAL A 211 15.02 -7.56 9.03
N LEU A 212 15.16 -7.37 10.34
CA LEU A 212 15.23 -8.45 11.31
C LEU A 212 13.82 -8.77 11.81
N ILE A 213 13.31 -9.95 11.48
CA ILE A 213 12.00 -10.40 11.99
C ILE A 213 12.14 -11.49 13.03
N ILE A 214 11.16 -11.55 13.92
CA ILE A 214 10.92 -12.67 14.80
C ILE A 214 9.47 -13.13 14.64
N LYS A 215 9.25 -14.43 14.56
CA LYS A 215 7.92 -15.04 14.52
C LYS A 215 7.88 -16.31 15.36
N GLN A 216 6.70 -16.87 15.53
CA GLN A 216 6.52 -18.11 16.26
C GLN A 216 7.46 -19.21 15.74
N GLY A 217 8.13 -19.92 16.64
CA GLY A 217 9.09 -20.97 16.31
C GLY A 217 10.53 -20.48 16.05
N MET A 218 10.79 -19.18 16.12
CA MET A 218 12.15 -18.63 16.05
C MET A 218 12.71 -18.34 17.45
N ASP A 219 13.93 -18.79 17.73
CA ASP A 219 14.64 -18.52 18.99
C ASP A 219 15.29 -17.11 19.02
N ARG A 220 15.52 -16.53 17.86
CA ARG A 220 16.14 -15.21 17.67
C ARG A 220 15.66 -14.55 16.39
N PRO A 221 15.73 -13.20 16.28
CA PRO A 221 15.49 -12.50 15.03
C PRO A 221 16.39 -12.99 13.90
N GLN A 222 15.87 -12.98 12.68
CA GLN A 222 16.59 -13.39 11.45
C GLN A 222 16.48 -12.31 10.38
N ASP A 223 17.58 -12.12 9.66
CA ASP A 223 17.61 -11.28 8.46
C ASP A 223 16.63 -11.83 7.43
N THR A 224 15.81 -10.93 6.90
CA THR A 224 14.75 -11.29 5.96
C THR A 224 14.77 -10.30 4.80
N PRO A 225 15.30 -10.71 3.64
CA PRO A 225 15.47 -9.82 2.49
C PRO A 225 14.16 -9.47 1.81
N TYR A 226 13.16 -10.37 1.86
CA TYR A 226 11.87 -10.19 1.20
C TYR A 226 10.77 -11.06 1.84
N PHE A 227 9.54 -10.75 1.49
CA PHE A 227 8.35 -11.53 1.84
C PHE A 227 7.73 -12.11 0.56
N THR A 228 7.42 -13.41 0.58
CA THR A 228 6.86 -14.12 -0.58
C THR A 228 5.35 -14.25 -0.45
N ALA A 229 4.62 -13.82 -1.46
CA ALA A 229 3.17 -14.01 -1.56
C ALA A 229 2.82 -15.50 -1.63
N THR A 230 1.63 -15.86 -1.16
CA THR A 230 1.19 -17.26 -1.08
C THR A 230 1.04 -17.86 -2.48
N PRO A 231 1.74 -18.98 -2.80
CA PRO A 231 1.73 -19.57 -4.15
C PRO A 231 0.33 -19.88 -4.67
N ARG A 232 -0.56 -20.44 -3.83
CA ARG A 232 -1.94 -20.73 -4.18
C ARG A 232 -2.69 -19.49 -4.68
N LEU A 233 -2.47 -18.35 -4.03
CA LEU A 233 -3.10 -17.08 -4.40
C LEU A 233 -2.50 -16.48 -5.67
N LEU A 234 -1.20 -16.65 -5.91
CA LEU A 234 -0.54 -16.27 -7.16
C LEU A 234 -1.05 -17.10 -8.34
N GLU A 235 -1.23 -18.41 -8.16
CA GLU A 235 -1.83 -19.28 -9.17
C GLU A 235 -3.29 -18.89 -9.48
N ALA A 236 -4.07 -18.54 -8.45
CA ALA A 236 -5.43 -18.02 -8.65
C ALA A 236 -5.41 -16.67 -9.39
N ALA A 237 -4.47 -15.78 -9.08
CA ALA A 237 -4.29 -14.52 -9.80
C ALA A 237 -3.92 -14.75 -11.27
N GLN A 238 -3.09 -15.76 -11.58
CA GLN A 238 -2.76 -16.10 -12.96
C GLN A 238 -4.00 -16.58 -13.72
N ARG A 239 -4.81 -17.48 -13.15
CA ARG A 239 -6.07 -17.92 -13.77
C ARG A 239 -7.06 -16.77 -13.97
N ALA A 240 -7.13 -15.83 -13.01
CA ALA A 240 -7.95 -14.63 -13.12
C ALA A 240 -7.53 -13.77 -14.32
N ILE A 241 -6.23 -13.55 -14.53
CA ILE A 241 -5.70 -12.83 -15.69
C ILE A 241 -6.10 -13.52 -17.01
N ASP A 242 -5.99 -14.85 -17.07
CA ASP A 242 -6.27 -15.62 -18.27
C ASP A 242 -7.76 -15.54 -18.70
N THR A 243 -8.66 -15.24 -17.77
CA THR A 243 -10.10 -15.13 -18.00
C THR A 243 -10.61 -13.69 -18.05
N LEU A 244 -9.86 -12.73 -17.53
CA LEU A 244 -10.29 -11.33 -17.47
C LEU A 244 -10.31 -10.71 -18.87
N PRO A 245 -11.42 -10.04 -19.28
CA PRO A 245 -11.47 -9.30 -20.55
C PRO A 245 -10.39 -8.20 -20.59
N ALA A 246 -10.02 -7.78 -21.80
CA ALA A 246 -9.07 -6.70 -21.99
C ALA A 246 -9.49 -5.45 -21.19
N GLN A 247 -8.57 -4.93 -20.39
CA GLN A 247 -8.80 -3.76 -19.56
C GLN A 247 -8.29 -2.50 -20.28
N TYR A 248 -9.11 -1.46 -20.32
CA TYR A 248 -8.80 -0.20 -20.99
C TYR A 248 -8.79 0.94 -19.98
N ILE A 249 -7.75 1.78 -20.05
CA ILE A 249 -7.61 2.99 -19.23
C ILE A 249 -8.13 4.20 -19.99
N ALA A 250 -7.78 4.27 -21.27
CA ALA A 250 -8.33 5.18 -22.27
C ALA A 250 -8.71 4.36 -23.50
N SER A 251 -9.46 4.94 -24.42
CA SER A 251 -10.11 4.25 -25.55
C SER A 251 -9.20 3.36 -26.42
N GLU A 252 -7.87 3.51 -26.32
CA GLU A 252 -6.91 2.81 -27.20
C GLU A 252 -5.77 2.08 -26.44
N SER A 253 -5.66 2.25 -25.10
CA SER A 253 -4.59 1.63 -24.32
C SER A 253 -5.10 0.43 -23.53
N VAL A 254 -4.64 -0.77 -23.92
CA VAL A 254 -4.92 -2.03 -23.22
C VAL A 254 -3.89 -2.21 -22.11
N ALA A 255 -4.36 -2.38 -20.88
CA ALA A 255 -3.55 -2.69 -19.72
C ALA A 255 -2.89 -4.07 -19.86
N LYS A 256 -1.60 -4.16 -19.58
CA LYS A 256 -0.90 -5.43 -19.40
C LYS A 256 -1.14 -5.91 -17.98
N LEU A 257 -1.49 -7.18 -17.83
CA LEU A 257 -1.64 -7.82 -16.53
C LEU A 257 -0.56 -8.90 -16.40
N LYS A 258 0.12 -8.93 -15.26
CA LYS A 258 1.24 -9.85 -15.03
C LYS A 258 1.26 -10.35 -13.60
N VAL A 259 1.43 -11.66 -13.42
CA VAL A 259 1.80 -12.27 -12.14
C VAL A 259 3.31 -12.54 -12.10
N GLY A 260 3.92 -12.35 -10.93
CA GLY A 260 5.34 -12.60 -10.69
C GLY A 260 6.22 -11.36 -10.78
N GLY A 261 7.50 -11.55 -10.52
CA GLY A 261 8.48 -10.49 -10.34
C GLY A 261 8.46 -9.92 -8.93
N ASN A 262 9.18 -8.82 -8.73
CA ASN A 262 9.40 -8.23 -7.43
C ASN A 262 8.73 -6.86 -7.31
N GLY A 263 8.13 -6.57 -6.17
CA GLY A 263 7.72 -5.23 -5.77
C GLY A 263 8.65 -4.69 -4.68
N VAL A 264 8.72 -3.39 -4.56
CA VAL A 264 9.46 -2.73 -3.48
C VAL A 264 8.59 -1.73 -2.75
N THR A 265 8.81 -1.64 -1.45
CA THR A 265 8.11 -0.74 -0.52
C THR A 265 9.10 0.17 0.17
N GLY A 266 8.72 1.43 0.39
CA GLY A 266 9.45 2.36 1.23
C GLY A 266 8.54 3.48 1.74
N SER A 267 8.89 4.10 2.87
CA SER A 267 8.16 5.24 3.42
C SER A 267 8.46 6.55 2.67
N VAL A 268 8.63 6.45 1.34
CA VAL A 268 8.95 7.56 0.45
C VAL A 268 8.11 7.49 -0.82
N PHE A 269 7.62 8.63 -1.28
CA PHE A 269 7.07 8.75 -2.63
C PHE A 269 8.23 8.82 -3.63
N MET A 270 8.41 7.76 -4.43
CA MET A 270 9.52 7.66 -5.36
C MET A 270 9.22 8.45 -6.65
N ASP A 271 9.86 9.61 -6.81
CA ASP A 271 9.80 10.43 -8.01
C ASP A 271 11.22 10.89 -8.42
N ASN A 272 12.15 9.93 -8.48
CA ASN A 272 13.55 10.19 -8.82
C ASN A 272 14.08 9.14 -9.80
N ARG A 273 14.44 9.58 -11.00
CA ARG A 273 14.91 8.71 -12.10
C ARG A 273 16.13 7.86 -11.74
N GLN A 274 17.10 8.43 -11.03
CA GLN A 274 18.32 7.72 -10.68
C GLN A 274 18.06 6.69 -9.58
N TYR A 275 17.25 7.05 -8.58
CA TYR A 275 16.86 6.14 -7.52
C TYR A 275 15.97 5.00 -8.04
N ARG A 276 15.02 5.29 -8.94
CA ARG A 276 14.23 4.29 -9.67
C ARG A 276 15.11 3.28 -10.42
N GLN A 277 16.12 3.77 -11.16
CA GLN A 277 17.05 2.90 -11.89
C GLN A 277 17.86 2.03 -10.93
N TRP A 278 18.37 2.61 -9.85
CA TRP A 278 19.08 1.88 -8.81
C TRP A 278 18.20 0.80 -8.17
N THR A 279 16.95 1.13 -7.82
CA THR A 279 15.98 0.19 -7.26
C THR A 279 15.72 -0.97 -8.22
N ARG A 280 15.62 -0.68 -9.52
CA ARG A 280 15.51 -1.72 -10.56
C ARG A 280 16.74 -2.65 -10.59
N GLU A 281 17.94 -2.09 -10.50
CA GLU A 281 19.19 -2.84 -10.52
C GLU A 281 19.38 -3.71 -9.27
N VAL A 282 19.02 -3.17 -8.09
CA VAL A 282 19.24 -3.85 -6.81
C VAL A 282 18.23 -4.95 -6.54
N PHE A 283 16.94 -4.66 -6.78
CA PHE A 283 15.83 -5.55 -6.38
C PHE A 283 15.14 -6.26 -7.57
N ASP A 284 15.56 -6.01 -8.80
CA ASP A 284 14.82 -6.41 -10.02
C ASP A 284 13.33 -6.00 -9.96
N ALA A 285 13.07 -4.82 -9.38
CA ALA A 285 11.72 -4.37 -9.06
C ALA A 285 10.88 -4.08 -10.31
N GLN A 286 9.61 -4.45 -10.27
CA GLN A 286 8.61 -4.07 -11.27
C GLN A 286 7.94 -2.75 -10.88
N VAL A 287 7.54 -2.64 -9.63
CA VAL A 287 6.76 -1.51 -9.08
C VAL A 287 7.29 -1.09 -7.72
N THR A 288 6.98 0.15 -7.32
CA THR A 288 7.27 0.73 -6.01
C THR A 288 6.03 1.35 -5.40
N GLU A 289 5.89 1.26 -4.09
CA GLU A 289 4.80 1.84 -3.32
C GLU A 289 5.15 1.92 -1.81
N MET A 290 4.18 2.07 -0.92
CA MET A 290 4.50 2.47 0.46
C MET A 290 3.96 1.51 1.55
N GLU A 291 3.38 0.33 1.23
CA GLU A 291 2.69 -0.55 2.20
C GLU A 291 3.01 -2.03 2.09
N SER A 292 3.20 -2.55 0.88
CA SER A 292 3.09 -3.98 0.57
C SER A 292 4.06 -4.88 1.31
N ALA A 293 5.33 -4.48 1.47
CA ALA A 293 6.28 -5.29 2.24
C ALA A 293 5.84 -5.39 3.70
N ALA A 294 5.28 -4.30 4.27
CA ALA A 294 4.75 -4.32 5.65
C ALA A 294 3.53 -5.23 5.78
N VAL A 295 2.63 -5.22 4.80
CA VAL A 295 1.51 -6.17 4.74
C VAL A 295 2.02 -7.60 4.67
N GLY A 296 2.97 -7.89 3.76
CA GLY A 296 3.60 -9.20 3.63
C GLY A 296 4.30 -9.65 4.91
N GLN A 297 5.01 -8.73 5.57
CA GLN A 297 5.67 -8.99 6.86
C GLN A 297 4.66 -9.39 7.95
N VAL A 298 3.59 -8.59 8.12
CA VAL A 298 2.56 -8.88 9.14
C VAL A 298 1.84 -10.19 8.84
N CYS A 299 1.50 -10.45 7.57
CA CYS A 299 0.89 -11.72 7.17
C CYS A 299 1.83 -12.92 7.44
N THR A 300 3.12 -12.79 7.11
CA THR A 300 4.14 -13.83 7.33
C THR A 300 4.34 -14.13 8.82
N ILE A 301 4.35 -13.10 9.68
CA ILE A 301 4.49 -13.26 11.14
C ILE A 301 3.25 -13.94 11.73
N ASN A 302 2.06 -13.63 11.21
CA ASN A 302 0.78 -14.19 11.67
C ASN A 302 0.37 -15.50 10.95
N GLU A 303 1.17 -15.99 10.01
CA GLU A 303 0.92 -17.20 9.23
C GLU A 303 -0.41 -17.14 8.46
N VAL A 304 -0.75 -15.95 7.92
CA VAL A 304 -1.95 -15.71 7.12
C VAL A 304 -1.57 -15.66 5.65
N ASP A 305 -2.32 -16.37 4.79
CA ASP A 305 -2.14 -16.34 3.33
C ASP A 305 -2.36 -14.92 2.79
N TRP A 306 -1.56 -14.51 1.79
CA TRP A 306 -1.67 -13.18 1.21
C TRP A 306 -1.21 -13.07 -0.23
N VAL A 307 -1.77 -12.09 -0.93
CA VAL A 307 -1.36 -11.65 -2.27
C VAL A 307 -1.65 -10.16 -2.40
N ILE A 308 -0.84 -9.48 -3.23
CA ILE A 308 -0.93 -8.04 -3.44
C ILE A 308 -1.03 -7.73 -4.92
N ILE A 309 -2.01 -6.92 -5.29
CA ILE A 309 -2.28 -6.44 -6.65
C ILE A 309 -1.88 -4.97 -6.70
N ARG A 310 -1.05 -4.57 -7.66
CA ARG A 310 -0.68 -3.18 -7.87
C ARG A 310 -0.97 -2.73 -9.30
N ALA A 311 -1.78 -1.69 -9.42
CA ALA A 311 -2.07 -1.03 -10.68
C ALA A 311 -1.16 0.20 -10.84
N VAL A 312 -0.50 0.30 -11.96
CA VAL A 312 0.51 1.34 -12.21
C VAL A 312 -0.16 2.70 -12.41
N SER A 313 0.11 3.68 -11.54
CA SER A 313 -0.40 5.05 -11.62
C SER A 313 0.55 6.01 -12.33
N ASP A 314 1.85 5.79 -12.18
CA ASP A 314 2.91 6.69 -12.62
C ASP A 314 4.21 5.93 -12.95
N LEU A 315 5.26 6.64 -13.34
CA LEU A 315 6.53 6.06 -13.75
C LEU A 315 7.64 6.19 -12.69
N ALA A 316 7.32 6.48 -11.44
CA ALA A 316 8.27 6.58 -10.33
C ALA A 316 9.47 7.50 -10.61
N GLY A 317 9.26 8.64 -11.30
CA GLY A 317 10.32 9.55 -11.75
C GLY A 317 10.93 9.20 -13.11
N GLY A 318 10.41 8.18 -13.80
CA GLY A 318 10.83 7.82 -15.17
C GLY A 318 10.27 8.72 -16.27
N GLN A 319 9.21 9.49 -15.97
CA GLN A 319 8.53 10.41 -16.90
C GLN A 319 9.40 11.62 -17.27
N GLU A 320 9.05 12.25 -18.39
CA GLU A 320 9.55 13.57 -18.73
C GLU A 320 8.58 14.62 -18.16
N GLY A 321 9.10 15.57 -17.36
CA GLY A 321 8.28 16.62 -16.74
C GLY A 321 7.72 16.24 -15.38
N VAL A 322 6.59 16.86 -15.02
CA VAL A 322 5.95 16.69 -13.70
C VAL A 322 5.20 15.36 -13.63
N ASN A 323 5.27 14.70 -12.49
CA ASN A 323 4.45 13.55 -12.22
C ASN A 323 2.97 13.97 -12.09
N VAL A 324 2.11 13.26 -12.79
CA VAL A 324 0.67 13.56 -12.89
C VAL A 324 -0.19 12.36 -12.45
N GLU A 325 0.31 11.55 -11.51
CA GLU A 325 -0.35 10.32 -11.06
C GLU A 325 -1.81 10.55 -10.70
N HIS A 326 -2.13 11.66 -10.02
CA HIS A 326 -3.47 12.02 -9.58
C HIS A 326 -4.52 12.12 -10.71
N LEU A 327 -4.10 12.28 -11.96
CA LEU A 327 -5.00 12.32 -13.11
C LEU A 327 -5.50 10.92 -13.51
N TYR A 328 -4.78 9.88 -13.08
CA TYR A 328 -5.05 8.49 -13.46
C TYR A 328 -5.57 7.63 -12.31
N ASP A 329 -5.48 8.10 -11.06
CA ASP A 329 -5.77 7.33 -9.84
C ASP A 329 -7.11 6.58 -9.89
N GLU A 330 -8.21 7.24 -10.24
CA GLU A 330 -9.52 6.60 -10.29
C GLU A 330 -9.64 5.56 -11.42
N ALA A 331 -9.08 5.85 -12.59
CA ALA A 331 -9.12 4.92 -13.72
C ALA A 331 -8.25 3.69 -13.46
N VAL A 332 -7.07 3.90 -12.89
CA VAL A 332 -6.10 2.87 -12.53
C VAL A 332 -6.65 2.01 -11.37
N ALA A 333 -7.19 2.63 -10.34
CA ALA A 333 -7.83 1.93 -9.21
C ALA A 333 -8.99 1.03 -9.67
N ARG A 334 -9.74 1.45 -10.70
CA ARG A 334 -10.80 0.62 -11.30
C ARG A 334 -10.22 -0.63 -11.98
N VAL A 335 -9.13 -0.52 -12.73
CA VAL A 335 -8.48 -1.69 -13.36
C VAL A 335 -7.94 -2.65 -12.30
N GLY A 336 -7.32 -2.11 -11.23
CA GLY A 336 -6.90 -2.89 -10.08
C GLY A 336 -8.07 -3.60 -9.39
N ALA A 337 -9.20 -2.91 -9.19
CA ALA A 337 -10.42 -3.49 -8.63
C ALA A 337 -10.97 -4.63 -9.53
N ASN A 338 -11.00 -4.47 -10.86
CA ASN A 338 -11.43 -5.53 -11.77
C ASN A 338 -10.54 -6.78 -11.63
N MET A 339 -9.23 -6.62 -11.51
CA MET A 339 -8.31 -7.72 -11.25
C MET A 339 -8.57 -8.37 -9.88
N LEU A 340 -8.82 -7.57 -8.84
CA LEU A 340 -9.16 -8.07 -7.50
C LEU A 340 -10.42 -8.94 -7.55
N PHE A 341 -11.51 -8.45 -8.15
CA PHE A 341 -12.75 -9.21 -8.22
C PHE A 341 -12.62 -10.47 -9.06
N ALA A 342 -11.89 -10.43 -10.19
CA ALA A 342 -11.58 -11.63 -10.96
C ALA A 342 -10.80 -12.68 -10.14
N LEU A 343 -9.88 -12.25 -9.28
CA LEU A 343 -9.19 -13.13 -8.33
C LEU A 343 -10.16 -13.71 -7.30
N LEU A 344 -11.06 -12.89 -6.74
CA LEU A 344 -12.06 -13.38 -5.78
C LEU A 344 -13.02 -14.41 -6.43
N ASP A 345 -13.39 -14.21 -7.69
CA ASP A 345 -14.18 -15.18 -8.48
C ASP A 345 -13.43 -16.52 -8.62
N GLU A 346 -12.13 -16.49 -8.88
CA GLU A 346 -11.31 -17.71 -8.94
C GLU A 346 -11.20 -18.41 -7.58
N LEU A 347 -11.14 -17.65 -6.49
CA LEU A 347 -11.09 -18.21 -5.14
C LEU A 347 -12.44 -18.82 -4.70
N ALA A 348 -13.55 -18.24 -5.13
CA ALA A 348 -14.89 -18.77 -4.84
C ALA A 348 -15.23 -20.09 -5.60
N ARG A 349 -14.48 -20.40 -6.67
CA ARG A 349 -14.63 -21.65 -7.43
C ARG A 349 -13.85 -22.83 -6.84
N GLN A 350 -12.97 -22.60 -5.86
CA GLN A 350 -12.15 -23.61 -5.19
C GLN A 350 -12.84 -24.20 -3.95
#